data_5f440ba60ee73f5481d5de9bde92f604
#
_entry.id   5f440ba60ee73f5481d5de9bde92f604
#
_cell.length_a   1.000
_cell.length_b   1.000
_cell.length_c   1.000
_cell.angle_alpha   90.00
_cell.angle_beta   90.00
_cell.angle_gamma   90.00
#
_symmetry.space_group_name_H-M   'P 1'
#
loop_
_entity.id
_entity.type
_entity.pdbx_description
1 polymer ?
#
loop_
_entity_poly.entity_id
_entity_poly.type
_entity_poly.pdbx_seq_one_letter_code
_entity_poly.pdbx_strand_id
1 'polypeptide(L)'
;MILQHHDNGEQGEFFLLDEHGKKIAKLTYFYETPNAINANQTFADDSLRGQGVADKLYQALIHFIQAKKLTLHSTCSYIARKWERTQSSQSQA
;
A
#
# COMPACT_ATOMS: atom_id res chain seq x y z
N MET A 1 9.97 1.26 14.03
CA MET A 1 8.86 1.74 13.19
C MET A 1 7.65 0.85 13.38
N ILE A 2 6.49 1.48 13.50
CA ILE A 2 5.23 0.76 13.72
C ILE A 2 4.34 0.94 12.49
N LEU A 3 3.92 -0.18 11.89
CA LEU A 3 2.98 -0.15 10.76
C LEU A 3 1.56 -0.09 11.31
N GLN A 4 0.77 0.86 10.80
CA GLN A 4 -0.62 1.05 11.17
C GLN A 4 -1.50 1.00 9.93
N HIS A 5 -2.75 0.60 10.12
CA HIS A 5 -3.74 0.56 9.05
C HIS A 5 -5.04 1.19 9.54
N HIS A 6 -5.56 2.11 8.79
CA HIS A 6 -6.84 2.77 9.09
C HIS A 6 -7.74 2.68 7.87
N ASP A 7 -9.00 2.28 8.07
CA ASP A 7 -9.96 2.09 6.98
C ASP A 7 -11.35 2.46 7.50
N ASN A 8 -12.02 3.36 6.79
CA ASN A 8 -13.36 3.80 7.20
C ASN A 8 -14.48 3.30 6.28
N GLY A 9 -14.17 2.34 5.40
CA GLY A 9 -15.14 1.78 4.46
C GLY A 9 -15.24 2.52 3.13
N GLU A 10 -14.73 3.75 3.04
CA GLU A 10 -14.70 4.54 1.82
C GLU A 10 -13.28 4.76 1.33
N GLN A 11 -12.36 4.92 2.27
CA GLN A 11 -10.94 5.10 1.97
C GLN A 11 -10.12 4.56 3.14
N GLY A 12 -8.84 4.38 2.89
CA GLY A 12 -7.96 3.87 3.92
C GLY A 12 -6.52 4.27 3.69
N GLU A 13 -5.69 3.92 4.66
CA GLU A 13 -4.30 4.30 4.68
C GLU A 13 -3.49 3.28 5.45
N PHE A 14 -2.36 2.86 4.87
CA PHE A 14 -1.29 2.17 5.59
C PHE A 14 -0.21 3.21 5.86
N PHE A 15 0.30 3.27 7.08
CA PHE A 15 1.33 4.24 7.39
C PHE A 15 2.29 3.71 8.44
N LEU A 16 3.48 4.31 8.47
CA LEU A 16 4.52 3.97 9.42
C LEU A 16 4.77 5.14 10.34
N LEU A 17 4.89 4.84 11.62
CA LEU A 17 5.22 5.82 12.66
C LEU A 17 6.64 5.56 13.15
N ASP A 18 7.39 6.63 13.42
CA ASP A 18 8.71 6.53 14.03
C ASP A 18 8.60 6.40 15.56
N GLU A 19 9.73 6.43 16.23
CA GLU A 19 9.78 6.30 17.69
C GLU A 19 9.03 7.41 18.42
N HIS A 20 8.85 8.55 17.77
CA HIS A 20 8.19 9.71 18.34
C HIS A 20 6.71 9.80 17.93
N GLY A 21 6.19 8.81 17.24
CA GLY A 21 4.82 8.82 16.78
C GLY A 21 4.60 9.65 15.53
N LYS A 22 5.65 10.05 14.84
CA LYS A 22 5.55 10.85 13.62
C LYS A 22 5.30 9.92 12.42
N LYS A 23 4.38 10.30 11.54
CA LYS A 23 4.10 9.57 10.31
C LYS A 23 5.21 9.84 9.30
N ILE A 24 6.01 8.82 8.99
CA ILE A 24 7.18 8.95 8.12
C ILE A 24 6.99 8.34 6.75
N ALA A 25 5.96 7.54 6.56
CA ALA A 25 5.61 6.97 5.28
C ALA A 25 4.14 6.62 5.26
N LYS A 26 3.51 6.67 4.09
CA LYS A 26 2.10 6.30 3.96
C LYS A 26 1.79 5.79 2.56
N LEU A 27 0.73 4.98 2.47
CA LEU A 27 0.15 4.51 1.23
C LEU A 27 -1.36 4.65 1.40
N THR A 28 -2.01 5.45 0.54
CA THR A 28 -3.44 5.69 0.65
C THR A 28 -4.19 4.99 -0.47
N TYR A 29 -5.44 4.66 -0.21
CA TYR A 29 -6.33 4.05 -1.20
C TYR A 29 -7.76 4.48 -0.93
N PHE A 30 -8.63 4.30 -1.93
CA PHE A 30 -10.06 4.52 -1.76
C PHE A 30 -10.82 3.38 -2.43
N TYR A 31 -12.04 3.15 -2.00
CA TYR A 31 -12.90 2.13 -2.58
C TYR A 31 -13.59 2.67 -3.83
N GLU A 32 -13.39 1.99 -4.95
CA GLU A 32 -14.13 2.27 -6.19
C GLU A 32 -15.47 1.58 -6.17
N THR A 33 -15.50 0.37 -5.61
CA THR A 33 -16.69 -0.44 -5.37
C THR A 33 -16.46 -1.16 -4.04
N PRO A 34 -17.48 -1.83 -3.47
CA PRO A 34 -17.27 -2.62 -2.25
C PRO A 34 -16.20 -3.70 -2.39
N ASN A 35 -15.88 -4.12 -3.61
CA ASN A 35 -14.93 -5.20 -3.87
C ASN A 35 -13.65 -4.74 -4.56
N ALA A 36 -13.46 -3.44 -4.78
CA ALA A 36 -12.29 -2.94 -5.50
C ALA A 36 -11.79 -1.65 -4.87
N ILE A 37 -10.47 -1.56 -4.72
CA ILE A 37 -9.83 -0.36 -4.21
C ILE A 37 -8.86 0.21 -5.24
N ASN A 38 -8.59 1.50 -5.13
CA ASN A 38 -7.61 2.20 -5.96
C ASN A 38 -6.55 2.80 -5.04
N ALA A 39 -5.32 2.32 -5.17
CA ALA A 39 -4.18 2.87 -4.45
C ALA A 39 -3.70 4.10 -5.20
N ASN A 40 -3.89 5.28 -4.60
CA ASN A 40 -3.72 6.54 -5.30
C ASN A 40 -2.47 7.33 -4.91
N GLN A 41 -1.82 7.01 -3.80
CA GLN A 41 -0.67 7.77 -3.36
C GLN A 41 0.24 6.95 -2.45
N THR A 42 1.55 7.10 -2.67
CA THR A 42 2.58 6.54 -1.78
C THR A 42 3.56 7.64 -1.45
N PHE A 43 3.91 7.75 -0.19
CA PHE A 43 4.86 8.75 0.30
C PHE A 43 5.82 8.10 1.28
N ALA A 44 7.10 8.49 1.20
CA ALA A 44 8.10 8.10 2.20
C ALA A 44 9.05 9.27 2.39
N ASP A 45 9.41 9.53 3.64
CA ASP A 45 10.37 10.58 3.98
C ASP A 45 11.71 10.28 3.29
N ASP A 46 12.39 11.35 2.80
CA ASP A 46 13.65 11.19 2.09
C ASP A 46 14.73 10.52 2.94
N SER A 47 14.69 10.71 4.26
CA SER A 47 15.64 10.08 5.18
C SER A 47 15.52 8.56 5.19
N LEU A 48 14.44 8.00 4.63
CA LEU A 48 14.17 6.57 4.63
C LEU A 48 14.51 5.91 3.30
N ARG A 49 15.09 6.64 2.37
CA ARG A 49 15.48 6.08 1.08
C ARG A 49 16.42 4.90 1.26
N GLY A 50 16.17 3.84 0.52
CA GLY A 50 16.99 2.65 0.57
C GLY A 50 16.68 1.70 1.71
N GLN A 51 15.73 2.05 2.58
CA GLN A 51 15.35 1.17 3.71
C GLN A 51 14.16 0.27 3.41
N GLY A 52 13.63 0.33 2.18
CA GLY A 52 12.52 -0.55 1.80
C GLY A 52 11.19 -0.23 2.46
N VAL A 53 11.00 1.02 2.93
CA VAL A 53 9.79 1.40 3.69
C VAL A 53 8.56 1.35 2.80
N ALA A 54 8.69 1.85 1.57
CA ALA A 54 7.58 1.82 0.62
C ALA A 54 7.17 0.39 0.29
N ASP A 55 8.15 -0.52 0.22
CA ASP A 55 7.88 -1.92 -0.01
C ASP A 55 7.11 -2.56 1.15
N LYS A 56 7.43 -2.17 2.38
CA LYS A 56 6.69 -2.65 3.55
C LYS A 56 5.22 -2.25 3.48
N LEU A 57 4.95 -1.01 3.07
CA LEU A 57 3.59 -0.53 2.87
C LEU A 57 2.89 -1.33 1.76
N TYR A 58 3.60 -1.56 0.66
CA TYR A 58 3.06 -2.33 -0.45
C TYR A 58 2.72 -3.76 -0.02
N GLN A 59 3.60 -4.42 0.73
CA GLN A 59 3.34 -5.78 1.19
C GLN A 59 2.11 -5.83 2.11
N ALA A 60 1.95 -4.82 2.97
CA ALA A 60 0.77 -4.73 3.82
C ALA A 60 -0.51 -4.58 2.99
N LEU A 61 -0.45 -3.77 1.92
CA LEU A 61 -1.57 -3.62 1.00
C LEU A 61 -1.93 -4.95 0.33
N ILE A 62 -0.93 -5.69 -0.14
CA ILE A 62 -1.16 -6.97 -0.81
C ILE A 62 -1.81 -7.97 0.14
N HIS A 63 -1.32 -8.06 1.38
CA HIS A 63 -1.94 -8.94 2.39
C HIS A 63 -3.39 -8.56 2.63
N PHE A 64 -3.68 -7.26 2.69
CA PHE A 64 -5.03 -6.77 2.90
C PHE A 64 -5.97 -7.16 1.77
N ILE A 65 -5.56 -6.93 0.51
CA ILE A 65 -6.43 -7.26 -0.63
C ILE A 65 -6.65 -8.75 -0.78
N GLN A 66 -5.65 -9.57 -0.43
CA GLN A 66 -5.78 -11.02 -0.47
C GLN A 66 -6.74 -11.50 0.63
N ALA A 67 -6.61 -10.95 1.83
CA ALA A 67 -7.47 -11.33 2.95
C ALA A 67 -8.93 -10.94 2.71
N LYS A 68 -9.17 -9.81 2.07
CA LYS A 68 -10.51 -9.30 1.80
C LYS A 68 -11.01 -9.66 0.40
N LYS A 69 -10.17 -10.30 -0.43
CA LYS A 69 -10.49 -10.66 -1.81
C LYS A 69 -10.92 -9.44 -2.63
N LEU A 70 -10.12 -8.38 -2.52
CA LEU A 70 -10.37 -7.13 -3.23
C LEU A 70 -9.60 -7.08 -4.54
N THR A 71 -10.18 -6.41 -5.53
CA THR A 71 -9.46 -6.08 -6.77
C THR A 71 -8.63 -4.83 -6.52
N LEU A 72 -7.39 -4.82 -6.98
CA LEU A 72 -6.50 -3.68 -6.85
C LEU A 72 -6.33 -2.96 -8.17
N HIS A 73 -6.68 -1.67 -8.17
CA HIS A 73 -6.31 -0.74 -9.23
C HIS A 73 -5.35 0.28 -8.63
N SER A 74 -4.63 1.02 -9.47
CA SER A 74 -3.75 2.06 -8.97
C SER A 74 -3.56 3.18 -9.97
N THR A 75 -3.67 4.42 -9.48
CA THR A 75 -3.27 5.61 -10.22
C THR A 75 -1.88 6.06 -9.82
N CYS A 76 -1.28 5.42 -8.80
CA CYS A 76 0.09 5.65 -8.40
C CYS A 76 1.02 4.78 -9.23
N SER A 77 1.93 5.38 -9.99
CA SER A 77 2.82 4.63 -10.89
C SER A 77 3.71 3.63 -10.14
N TYR A 78 4.14 3.95 -8.93
CA TYR A 78 4.96 3.06 -8.13
C TYR A 78 4.23 1.75 -7.83
N ILE A 79 2.99 1.85 -7.35
CA ILE A 79 2.20 0.68 -6.99
C ILE A 79 1.80 -0.10 -8.25
N ALA A 80 1.43 0.60 -9.31
CA ALA A 80 1.04 -0.05 -10.55
C ALA A 80 2.17 -0.93 -11.10
N ARG A 81 3.40 -0.44 -11.08
CA ARG A 81 4.56 -1.22 -11.54
C ARG A 81 4.81 -2.44 -10.67
N LYS A 82 4.72 -2.26 -9.35
CA LYS A 82 4.92 -3.38 -8.43
C LYS A 82 3.83 -4.43 -8.60
N TRP A 83 2.61 -3.99 -8.80
CA TRP A 83 1.48 -4.90 -9.00
C TRP A 83 1.63 -5.71 -10.28
N GLU A 84 2.07 -5.08 -11.37
CA GLU A 84 2.35 -5.78 -12.62
C GLU A 84 3.41 -6.86 -12.43
N ARG A 85 4.49 -6.54 -11.73
CA ARG A 85 5.55 -7.52 -11.44
C ARG A 85 5.03 -8.68 -10.61
N THR A 86 4.22 -8.38 -9.60
CA THR A 86 3.64 -9.41 -8.73
C THR A 86 2.75 -10.35 -9.53
N GLN A 87 1.90 -9.81 -10.40
CA GLN A 87 1.03 -10.62 -11.25
C GLN A 87 1.84 -11.46 -12.24
N SER A 88 2.87 -10.89 -12.85
CA SER A 88 3.73 -11.61 -13.78
C SER A 88 4.41 -12.79 -13.10
N SER A 89 4.91 -12.59 -11.88
CA SER A 89 5.52 -13.67 -11.10
C SER A 89 4.51 -14.78 -10.80
N GLN A 90 3.29 -14.42 -10.44
CA GLN A 90 2.25 -15.40 -10.13
C GLN A 90 1.81 -16.17 -11.36
N SER A 91 1.76 -15.52 -12.52
CA SER A 91 1.33 -16.17 -13.74
C SER A 91 2.34 -17.17 -14.29
N GLN A 92 3.58 -17.11 -13.82
CA GLN A 92 4.64 -18.04 -14.20
C GLN A 92 4.72 -19.26 -13.28
N ALA A 93 3.99 -19.25 -12.24
CA ALA A 93 4.06 -20.32 -11.24
C ALA A 93 3.29 -21.59 -11.65
#